data_939da2627cfeff27a6269bd4f7f2da4b
#
_entry.id   939da2627cfeff27a6269bd4f7f2da4b
#
_cell.length_a   1.000
_cell.length_b   1.000
_cell.length_c   1.000
_cell.angle_alpha   90.00
_cell.angle_beta   90.00
_cell.angle_gamma   90.00
#
_symmetry.space_group_name_H-M   'P 1'
#
loop_
_entity.id
_entity.type
_entity.pdbx_description
1 polymer ?
#
loop_
_entity_poly.entity_id
_entity_poly.type
_entity_poly.pdbx_seq_one_letter_code
_entity_poly.pdbx_strand_id
1 'polypeptide(L)'
;MAIAIAVESGVDPIDIAGSAPKLSGAAGRLEEVNVGQTFNAFVDYAHTPDAVSNVLSAVREFTAGRVIAVLGCGGDRDSSKRPLMGSALINGADIAIFTSDNPRSEDAQVILQQMVGSQEISDPARVIEDRKSAIEYAVSIAKPGDTIAVLGKGHEVGQEISGEKHPFDDRVVLAQAIAGAK
;
A
#
# COMPACT_ATOMS: atom_id res chain seq x y z
N MET A 1 11.48 9.71 17.03
CA MET A 1 10.92 10.95 17.62
C MET A 1 10.14 10.66 18.91
N ALA A 2 9.15 9.75 18.95
CA ALA A 2 8.38 9.46 20.18
C ALA A 2 9.26 9.03 21.38
N ILE A 3 10.23 8.14 21.15
CA ILE A 3 11.20 7.71 22.18
C ILE A 3 11.99 8.90 22.73
N ALA A 4 12.51 9.78 21.88
CA ALA A 4 13.26 10.96 22.32
C ALA A 4 12.38 11.90 23.16
N ILE A 5 11.14 12.12 22.78
CA ILE A 5 10.19 12.93 23.56
C ILE A 5 9.94 12.30 24.93
N ALA A 6 9.74 10.98 25.00
CA ALA A 6 9.50 10.28 26.25
C ALA A 6 10.72 10.39 27.21
N VAL A 7 11.94 10.23 26.68
CA VAL A 7 13.18 10.40 27.45
C VAL A 7 13.29 11.83 27.97
N GLU A 8 13.10 12.83 27.12
CA GLU A 8 13.14 14.25 27.52
C GLU A 8 12.03 14.61 28.54
N SER A 9 10.93 13.86 28.53
CA SER A 9 9.83 13.98 29.51
C SER A 9 10.12 13.23 30.81
N GLY A 10 11.29 12.63 30.98
CA GLY A 10 11.72 11.96 32.19
C GLY A 10 11.28 10.50 32.35
N VAL A 11 10.81 9.87 31.27
CA VAL A 11 10.49 8.43 31.30
C VAL A 11 11.79 7.62 31.19
N ASP A 12 11.94 6.62 32.07
CA ASP A 12 13.13 5.76 32.08
C ASP A 12 13.29 5.04 30.72
N PRO A 13 14.50 5.07 30.09
CA PRO A 13 14.75 4.37 28.84
C PRO A 13 14.45 2.87 28.89
N ILE A 14 14.60 2.22 30.05
CA ILE A 14 14.30 0.81 30.26
C ILE A 14 12.78 0.56 30.13
N ASP A 15 11.96 1.44 30.73
CA ASP A 15 10.49 1.36 30.65
C ASP A 15 10.00 1.61 29.21
N ILE A 16 10.67 2.53 28.49
CA ILE A 16 10.40 2.80 27.08
C ILE A 16 10.70 1.55 26.25
N ALA A 17 11.87 0.95 26.42
CA ALA A 17 12.27 -0.27 25.72
C ALA A 17 11.32 -1.44 26.00
N GLY A 18 10.90 -1.62 27.25
CA GLY A 18 9.95 -2.65 27.66
C GLY A 18 8.52 -2.43 27.15
N SER A 19 8.18 -1.18 26.83
CA SER A 19 6.86 -0.80 26.30
C SER A 19 6.81 -0.78 24.78
N ALA A 20 7.94 -0.57 24.09
CA ALA A 20 8.00 -0.47 22.64
C ALA A 20 7.36 -1.66 21.88
N PRO A 21 7.56 -2.93 22.30
CA PRO A 21 6.90 -4.07 21.65
C PRO A 21 5.37 -4.11 21.83
N LYS A 22 4.82 -3.34 22.76
CA LYS A 22 3.38 -3.27 23.04
C LYS A 22 2.68 -2.14 22.29
N LEU A 23 3.45 -1.29 21.61
CA LEU A 23 2.89 -0.18 20.84
C LEU A 23 2.27 -0.73 19.56
N SER A 24 0.98 -0.49 19.36
CA SER A 24 0.34 -0.67 18.05
C SER A 24 0.62 0.55 17.18
N GLY A 25 0.94 0.34 15.91
CA GLY A 25 1.03 1.39 14.92
C GLY A 25 -0.31 2.12 14.72
N ALA A 26 -0.28 3.27 14.07
CA ALA A 26 -1.52 3.94 13.67
C ALA A 26 -2.20 3.15 12.55
N ALA A 27 -3.52 3.02 12.61
CA ALA A 27 -4.30 2.32 11.61
C ALA A 27 -4.02 2.87 10.20
N GLY A 28 -3.76 1.98 9.22
CA GLY A 28 -3.45 2.34 7.84
C GLY A 28 -2.11 3.06 7.65
N ARG A 29 -1.18 2.93 8.59
CA ARG A 29 0.19 3.46 8.49
C ARG A 29 1.18 2.31 8.66
N LEU A 30 1.65 1.76 7.55
CA LEU A 30 2.45 0.54 7.46
C LEU A 30 1.86 -0.55 8.39
N GLU A 31 0.54 -0.70 8.34
CA GLU A 31 -0.21 -1.63 9.18
C GLU A 31 -0.02 -3.05 8.66
N GLU A 32 0.53 -3.92 9.49
CA GLU A 32 0.77 -5.32 9.13
C GLU A 32 -0.54 -6.11 9.06
N VAL A 33 -0.70 -6.90 8.00
CA VAL A 33 -1.77 -7.89 7.83
C VAL A 33 -1.16 -9.28 7.89
N ASN A 34 -1.35 -9.97 9.02
CA ASN A 34 -0.76 -11.27 9.27
C ASN A 34 -1.84 -12.32 9.56
N VAL A 35 -1.96 -13.31 8.70
CA VAL A 35 -2.85 -14.47 8.84
C VAL A 35 -2.07 -15.79 8.74
N GLY A 36 -0.76 -15.75 9.06
CA GLY A 36 0.14 -16.91 9.09
C GLY A 36 0.74 -17.29 7.73
N GLN A 37 0.88 -16.33 6.82
CA GLN A 37 1.61 -16.45 5.55
C GLN A 37 3.13 -16.38 5.77
N THR A 38 3.90 -16.74 4.72
CA THR A 38 5.38 -16.78 4.73
C THR A 38 6.03 -15.54 4.11
N PHE A 39 5.25 -14.54 3.76
CA PHE A 39 5.67 -13.25 3.23
C PHE A 39 5.08 -12.12 4.09
N ASN A 40 5.67 -10.94 4.03
CA ASN A 40 5.13 -9.77 4.72
C ASN A 40 4.00 -9.14 3.91
N ALA A 41 3.00 -8.57 4.58
CA ALA A 41 1.90 -7.86 3.94
C ALA A 41 1.52 -6.63 4.76
N PHE A 42 1.47 -5.46 4.12
CA PHE A 42 1.20 -4.18 4.75
C PHE A 42 0.17 -3.37 3.98
N VAL A 43 -0.56 -2.54 4.72
CA VAL A 43 -1.46 -1.51 4.18
C VAL A 43 -0.97 -0.13 4.65
N ASP A 44 -0.89 0.84 3.72
CA ASP A 44 -0.46 2.20 4.04
C ASP A 44 -1.29 3.28 3.31
N TYR A 45 -1.39 4.44 3.94
CA TYR A 45 -2.11 5.61 3.41
C TYR A 45 -1.26 6.48 2.47
N ALA A 46 -0.11 6.04 2.02
CA ALA A 46 0.76 6.79 1.11
C ALA A 46 0.03 7.09 -0.21
N HIS A 47 -0.33 8.37 -0.40
CA HIS A 47 -1.11 8.88 -1.54
C HIS A 47 -0.48 10.12 -2.18
N THR A 48 0.81 10.36 -1.93
CA THR A 48 1.63 11.37 -2.61
C THR A 48 2.91 10.71 -3.12
N PRO A 49 3.56 11.26 -4.18
CA PRO A 49 4.78 10.66 -4.74
C PRO A 49 5.87 10.43 -3.69
N ASP A 50 6.13 11.43 -2.85
CA ASP A 50 7.14 11.34 -1.79
C ASP A 50 6.77 10.29 -0.73
N ALA A 51 5.49 10.21 -0.33
CA ALA A 51 5.03 9.22 0.64
C ALA A 51 5.17 7.81 0.09
N VAL A 52 4.82 7.57 -1.19
CA VAL A 52 5.00 6.27 -1.86
C VAL A 52 6.47 5.88 -1.89
N SER A 53 7.36 6.80 -2.31
CA SER A 53 8.80 6.55 -2.35
C SER A 53 9.36 6.22 -0.96
N ASN A 54 8.94 6.98 0.07
CA ASN A 54 9.40 6.78 1.45
C ASN A 54 8.94 5.42 2.02
N VAL A 55 7.66 5.05 1.81
CA VAL A 55 7.14 3.76 2.28
C VAL A 55 7.83 2.60 1.57
N LEU A 56 8.00 2.66 0.25
CA LEU A 56 8.66 1.60 -0.50
C LEU A 56 10.14 1.47 -0.12
N SER A 57 10.83 2.57 0.15
CA SER A 57 12.21 2.55 0.68
C SER A 57 12.27 1.89 2.05
N ALA A 58 11.37 2.25 2.97
CA ALA A 58 11.32 1.65 4.31
C ALA A 58 10.99 0.15 4.25
N VAL A 59 10.05 -0.25 3.39
CA VAL A 59 9.70 -1.66 3.18
C VAL A 59 10.90 -2.44 2.63
N ARG A 60 11.67 -1.84 1.72
CA ARG A 60 12.86 -2.46 1.13
C ARG A 60 13.92 -2.82 2.18
N GLU A 61 14.09 -2.03 3.23
CA GLU A 61 15.11 -2.25 4.27
C GLU A 61 14.98 -3.60 5.00
N PHE A 62 13.75 -4.12 5.12
CA PHE A 62 13.49 -5.39 5.81
C PHE A 62 12.96 -6.52 4.90
N THR A 63 12.84 -6.26 3.59
CA THR A 63 12.38 -7.26 2.62
C THR A 63 13.54 -8.12 2.14
N ALA A 64 13.49 -9.43 2.40
CA ALA A 64 14.50 -10.38 1.93
C ALA A 64 14.33 -10.75 0.45
N GLY A 65 13.09 -10.75 -0.04
CA GLY A 65 12.71 -11.07 -1.41
C GLY A 65 12.33 -9.82 -2.23
N ARG A 66 11.22 -9.91 -2.96
CA ARG A 66 10.70 -8.84 -3.82
C ARG A 66 9.72 -7.95 -3.07
N VAL A 67 9.71 -6.67 -3.40
CA VAL A 67 8.64 -5.74 -3.03
C VAL A 67 7.58 -5.75 -4.14
N ILE A 68 6.38 -6.19 -3.81
CA ILE A 68 5.20 -6.19 -4.67
C ILE A 68 4.29 -5.06 -4.17
N ALA A 69 4.09 -4.02 -4.95
CA ALA A 69 3.32 -2.87 -4.50
C ALA A 69 2.08 -2.65 -5.36
N VAL A 70 0.94 -2.43 -4.69
CA VAL A 70 -0.37 -2.13 -5.28
C VAL A 70 -0.70 -0.68 -4.98
N LEU A 71 -0.96 0.13 -6.01
CA LEU A 71 -1.23 1.56 -5.85
C LEU A 71 -2.28 2.04 -6.84
N GLY A 72 -3.20 2.89 -6.36
CA GLY A 72 -4.12 3.67 -7.16
C GLY A 72 -4.06 5.15 -6.87
N CYS A 73 -4.67 5.96 -7.74
CA CYS A 73 -4.88 7.39 -7.53
C CYS A 73 -6.35 7.73 -7.45
N GLY A 74 -6.70 8.70 -6.60
CA GLY A 74 -8.06 9.22 -6.51
C GLY A 74 -8.43 10.11 -7.70
N GLY A 75 -9.70 10.03 -8.14
CA GLY A 75 -10.33 10.99 -9.01
C GLY A 75 -10.71 12.29 -8.28
N ASP A 76 -11.09 13.33 -9.03
CA ASP A 76 -11.42 14.67 -8.53
C ASP A 76 -10.31 15.25 -7.63
N ARG A 77 -9.06 14.99 -8.01
CA ARG A 77 -7.83 15.43 -7.34
C ARG A 77 -6.84 15.93 -8.38
N ASP A 78 -5.73 16.48 -7.90
CA ASP A 78 -4.64 16.97 -8.74
C ASP A 78 -4.07 15.88 -9.65
N SER A 79 -4.49 15.88 -10.93
CA SER A 79 -4.09 14.89 -11.92
C SER A 79 -2.60 14.98 -12.28
N SER A 80 -1.93 16.11 -12.05
CA SER A 80 -0.51 16.29 -12.34
C SER A 80 0.39 15.38 -11.50
N LYS A 81 -0.12 14.88 -10.37
CA LYS A 81 0.60 13.93 -9.49
C LYS A 81 0.54 12.49 -9.98
N ARG A 82 -0.41 12.12 -10.85
CA ARG A 82 -0.63 10.74 -11.27
C ARG A 82 0.60 10.12 -11.95
N PRO A 83 1.25 10.77 -12.93
CA PRO A 83 2.49 10.23 -13.52
C PRO A 83 3.63 10.11 -12.51
N LEU A 84 3.72 11.05 -11.55
CA LEU A 84 4.74 11.01 -10.49
C LEU A 84 4.49 9.85 -9.51
N MET A 85 3.23 9.59 -9.18
CA MET A 85 2.82 8.44 -8.36
C MET A 85 3.18 7.12 -9.06
N GLY A 86 2.87 7.01 -10.36
CA GLY A 86 3.23 5.85 -11.16
C GLY A 86 4.74 5.62 -11.24
N SER A 87 5.51 6.69 -11.45
CA SER A 87 6.97 6.63 -11.45
C SER A 87 7.53 6.21 -10.09
N ALA A 88 6.98 6.73 -8.98
CA ALA A 88 7.39 6.34 -7.63
C ALA A 88 7.12 4.84 -7.36
N LEU A 89 5.96 4.34 -7.83
CA LEU A 89 5.62 2.92 -7.73
C LEU A 89 6.62 2.04 -8.49
N ILE A 90 6.89 2.35 -9.76
CA ILE A 90 7.80 1.57 -10.62
C ILE A 90 9.23 1.58 -10.07
N ASN A 91 9.70 2.75 -9.62
CA ASN A 91 11.07 2.88 -9.13
C ASN A 91 11.29 2.24 -7.75
N GLY A 92 10.25 2.13 -6.93
CA GLY A 92 10.33 1.63 -5.55
C GLY A 92 10.01 0.14 -5.39
N ALA A 93 9.28 -0.47 -6.33
CA ALA A 93 8.84 -1.85 -6.27
C ALA A 93 9.53 -2.73 -7.33
N ASP A 94 9.76 -4.00 -7.02
CA ASP A 94 10.17 -5.00 -8.02
C ASP A 94 8.99 -5.40 -8.93
N ILE A 95 7.78 -5.34 -8.38
CA ILE A 95 6.54 -5.62 -9.12
C ILE A 95 5.54 -4.52 -8.81
N ALA A 96 5.27 -3.68 -9.80
CA ALA A 96 4.30 -2.60 -9.74
C ALA A 96 2.92 -3.07 -10.23
N ILE A 97 1.89 -2.90 -9.40
CA ILE A 97 0.49 -3.21 -9.74
C ILE A 97 -0.32 -1.92 -9.62
N PHE A 98 -0.79 -1.44 -10.77
CA PHE A 98 -1.64 -0.26 -10.86
C PHE A 98 -3.09 -0.65 -10.73
N THR A 99 -3.85 0.07 -9.91
CA THR A 99 -5.26 -0.23 -9.68
C THR A 99 -6.08 1.03 -9.40
N SER A 100 -7.40 0.88 -9.30
CA SER A 100 -8.31 1.94 -8.89
C SER A 100 -8.19 2.22 -7.39
N ASP A 101 -8.30 3.49 -7.01
CA ASP A 101 -8.46 3.95 -5.62
C ASP A 101 -9.92 4.37 -5.39
N ASN A 102 -10.21 5.65 -5.37
CA ASN A 102 -11.55 6.26 -5.40
C ASN A 102 -11.68 7.05 -6.70
N PRO A 103 -12.16 6.48 -7.80
CA PRO A 103 -12.27 7.23 -9.06
C PRO A 103 -13.28 8.38 -8.99
N ARG A 104 -14.24 8.35 -8.06
CA ARG A 104 -15.28 9.37 -7.86
C ARG A 104 -16.08 9.61 -9.14
N SER A 105 -16.03 10.84 -9.69
CA SER A 105 -16.71 11.19 -10.93
C SER A 105 -15.92 10.89 -12.21
N GLU A 106 -14.61 10.57 -12.07
CA GLU A 106 -13.74 10.31 -13.21
C GLU A 106 -13.78 8.84 -13.64
N ASP A 107 -13.42 8.59 -14.89
CA ASP A 107 -13.22 7.24 -15.42
C ASP A 107 -11.92 6.64 -14.84
N ALA A 108 -12.05 5.48 -14.20
CA ALA A 108 -10.92 4.78 -13.59
C ALA A 108 -9.83 4.42 -14.61
N GLN A 109 -10.19 4.08 -15.85
CA GLN A 109 -9.25 3.76 -16.92
C GLN A 109 -8.40 4.99 -17.30
N VAL A 110 -9.02 6.18 -17.36
CA VAL A 110 -8.30 7.43 -17.63
C VAL A 110 -7.30 7.73 -16.52
N ILE A 111 -7.67 7.53 -15.26
CA ILE A 111 -6.76 7.70 -14.12
C ILE A 111 -5.57 6.76 -14.24
N LEU A 112 -5.82 5.47 -14.53
CA LEU A 112 -4.78 4.45 -14.69
C LEU A 112 -3.84 4.77 -15.85
N GLN A 113 -4.37 5.21 -17.00
CA GLN A 113 -3.55 5.63 -18.14
C GLN A 113 -2.64 6.81 -17.77
N GLN A 114 -3.11 7.77 -16.99
CA GLN A 114 -2.30 8.90 -16.53
C GLN A 114 -1.23 8.48 -15.51
N MET A 115 -1.50 7.48 -14.67
CA MET A 115 -0.50 6.93 -13.75
C MET A 115 0.60 6.18 -14.48
N VAL A 116 0.24 5.36 -15.47
CA VAL A 116 1.20 4.60 -16.29
C VAL A 116 2.00 5.53 -17.20
N GLY A 117 1.35 6.56 -17.78
CA GLY A 117 1.98 7.49 -18.71
C GLY A 117 2.57 6.75 -19.92
N SER A 118 3.86 6.98 -20.19
CA SER A 118 4.59 6.33 -21.27
C SER A 118 5.37 5.07 -20.85
N GLN A 119 5.16 4.59 -19.63
CA GLN A 119 5.88 3.41 -19.12
C GLN A 119 5.33 2.12 -19.76
N GLU A 120 6.22 1.24 -20.15
CA GLU A 120 5.87 -0.12 -20.56
C GLU A 120 5.62 -0.99 -19.34
N ILE A 121 4.41 -1.51 -19.23
CA ILE A 121 4.04 -2.43 -18.14
C ILE A 121 4.02 -3.85 -18.70
N SER A 122 4.93 -4.68 -18.23
CA SER A 122 5.08 -6.07 -18.65
C SER A 122 5.14 -7.03 -17.46
N ASP A 123 4.88 -8.31 -17.72
CA ASP A 123 4.93 -9.36 -16.69
C ASP A 123 6.19 -9.28 -15.81
N PRO A 124 6.04 -9.40 -14.48
CA PRO A 124 4.83 -9.67 -13.69
C PRO A 124 4.08 -8.39 -13.24
N ALA A 125 4.52 -7.17 -13.63
CA ALA A 125 3.77 -5.95 -13.38
C ALA A 125 2.44 -5.93 -14.15
N ARG A 126 1.42 -5.27 -13.59
CA ARG A 126 0.05 -5.25 -14.15
C ARG A 126 -0.66 -3.92 -13.97
N VAL A 127 -1.62 -3.69 -14.86
CA VAL A 127 -2.69 -2.71 -14.68
C VAL A 127 -3.99 -3.50 -14.52
N ILE A 128 -4.55 -3.48 -13.32
CA ILE A 128 -5.78 -4.21 -12.95
C ILE A 128 -6.73 -3.20 -12.31
N GLU A 129 -7.78 -2.80 -13.02
CA GLU A 129 -8.70 -1.75 -12.56
C GLU A 129 -9.37 -2.13 -11.24
N ASP A 130 -9.94 -3.34 -11.17
CA ASP A 130 -10.59 -3.81 -9.94
C ASP A 130 -9.58 -4.02 -8.82
N ARG A 131 -9.71 -3.22 -7.75
CA ARG A 131 -8.76 -3.20 -6.65
C ARG A 131 -8.68 -4.52 -5.89
N LYS A 132 -9.78 -5.21 -5.75
CA LYS A 132 -9.81 -6.54 -5.12
C LYS A 132 -8.98 -7.52 -5.93
N SER A 133 -9.23 -7.59 -7.24
CA SER A 133 -8.48 -8.45 -8.16
C SER A 133 -6.99 -8.11 -8.20
N ALA A 134 -6.63 -6.82 -8.06
CA ALA A 134 -5.24 -6.39 -7.98
C ALA A 134 -4.55 -6.90 -6.71
N ILE A 135 -5.22 -6.85 -5.56
CA ILE A 135 -4.72 -7.39 -4.29
C ILE A 135 -4.63 -8.92 -4.36
N GLU A 136 -5.63 -9.59 -4.89
CA GLU A 136 -5.63 -11.06 -5.09
C GLU A 136 -4.48 -11.49 -6.02
N TYR A 137 -4.22 -10.75 -7.09
CA TYR A 137 -3.09 -11.00 -7.97
C TYR A 137 -1.75 -10.84 -7.22
N ALA A 138 -1.58 -9.76 -6.45
CA ALA A 138 -0.37 -9.56 -5.65
C ALA A 138 -0.09 -10.76 -4.72
N VAL A 139 -1.13 -11.25 -4.05
CA VAL A 139 -1.04 -12.42 -3.17
C VAL A 139 -0.69 -13.70 -3.96
N SER A 140 -1.30 -13.90 -5.13
CA SER A 140 -1.10 -15.12 -5.94
C SER A 140 0.34 -15.30 -6.45
N ILE A 141 1.09 -14.21 -6.61
CA ILE A 141 2.47 -14.22 -7.10
C ILE A 141 3.53 -14.11 -5.99
N ALA A 142 3.10 -13.85 -4.75
CA ALA A 142 3.99 -13.69 -3.61
C ALA A 142 4.67 -15.01 -3.23
N LYS A 143 5.93 -14.92 -2.85
CA LYS A 143 6.77 -16.04 -2.42
C LYS A 143 7.29 -15.80 -1.01
N PRO A 144 7.76 -16.83 -0.30
CA PRO A 144 8.40 -16.66 1.00
C PRO A 144 9.51 -15.60 0.96
N GLY A 145 9.49 -14.67 1.90
CA GLY A 145 10.43 -13.55 1.99
C GLY A 145 10.07 -12.31 1.17
N ASP A 146 9.06 -12.36 0.29
CA ASP A 146 8.52 -11.17 -0.39
C ASP A 146 7.79 -10.25 0.60
N THR A 147 7.55 -9.02 0.19
CA THR A 147 6.69 -8.07 0.91
C THR A 147 5.65 -7.49 -0.04
N ILE A 148 4.37 -7.60 0.32
CA ILE A 148 3.26 -6.93 -0.36
C ILE A 148 3.00 -5.60 0.36
N ALA A 149 2.94 -4.49 -0.39
CA ALA A 149 2.54 -3.17 0.08
C ALA A 149 1.30 -2.69 -0.68
N VAL A 150 0.15 -2.61 -0.01
CA VAL A 150 -1.09 -2.04 -0.57
C VAL A 150 -1.19 -0.59 -0.13
N LEU A 151 -1.11 0.34 -1.09
CA LEU A 151 -0.92 1.76 -0.86
C LEU A 151 -2.13 2.59 -1.33
N GLY A 152 -2.28 3.76 -0.72
CA GLY A 152 -3.25 4.81 -1.09
C GLY A 152 -4.38 5.00 -0.10
N LYS A 153 -5.10 3.94 0.25
CA LYS A 153 -6.33 4.00 1.08
C LYS A 153 -6.09 3.88 2.57
N GLY A 154 -5.04 3.15 2.98
CA GLY A 154 -4.73 2.95 4.40
C GLY A 154 -5.93 2.43 5.20
N HIS A 155 -6.44 3.23 6.12
CA HIS A 155 -7.57 2.88 7.00
C HIS A 155 -8.97 3.19 6.42
N GLU A 156 -9.07 3.65 5.18
CA GLU A 156 -10.36 3.91 4.53
C GLU A 156 -11.20 2.64 4.40
N VAL A 157 -12.50 2.74 4.73
CA VAL A 157 -13.44 1.61 4.70
C VAL A 157 -14.47 1.73 3.57
N GLY A 158 -14.11 2.39 2.48
CA GLY A 158 -14.99 2.57 1.32
C GLY A 158 -14.22 2.90 0.06
N GLN A 159 -14.86 2.59 -1.09
CA GLN A 159 -14.43 3.00 -2.42
C GLN A 159 -15.56 3.80 -3.06
N GLU A 160 -15.27 5.00 -3.55
CA GLU A 160 -16.23 5.88 -4.19
C GLU A 160 -16.10 5.78 -5.72
N ILE A 161 -17.17 5.31 -6.38
CA ILE A 161 -17.24 5.10 -7.83
C ILE A 161 -18.54 5.75 -8.33
N SER A 162 -18.45 6.66 -9.29
CA SER A 162 -19.60 7.34 -9.89
C SER A 162 -20.56 7.97 -8.88
N GLY A 163 -20.00 8.54 -7.79
CA GLY A 163 -20.75 9.18 -6.71
C GLY A 163 -21.36 8.21 -5.69
N GLU A 164 -21.20 6.91 -5.87
CA GLU A 164 -21.66 5.90 -4.93
C GLU A 164 -20.49 5.36 -4.09
N LYS A 165 -20.71 5.22 -2.77
CA LYS A 165 -19.70 4.68 -1.85
C LYS A 165 -19.98 3.20 -1.57
N HIS A 166 -19.08 2.35 -2.04
CA HIS A 166 -19.12 0.91 -1.79
C HIS A 166 -18.23 0.54 -0.59
N PRO A 167 -18.64 -0.41 0.26
CA PRO A 167 -17.79 -0.91 1.33
C PRO A 167 -16.51 -1.54 0.77
N PHE A 168 -15.35 -1.06 1.20
CA PHE A 168 -14.06 -1.59 0.79
C PHE A 168 -13.00 -1.23 1.84
N ASP A 169 -12.28 -2.23 2.33
CA ASP A 169 -11.18 -2.07 3.31
C ASP A 169 -10.01 -2.93 2.84
N ASP A 170 -8.89 -2.29 2.51
CA ASP A 170 -7.68 -2.95 2.02
C ASP A 170 -7.20 -4.05 2.97
N ARG A 171 -7.29 -3.83 4.27
CA ARG A 171 -6.86 -4.80 5.30
C ARG A 171 -7.68 -6.07 5.26
N VAL A 172 -9.00 -5.91 5.15
CA VAL A 172 -9.93 -7.03 5.09
C VAL A 172 -9.76 -7.82 3.79
N VAL A 173 -9.66 -7.11 2.66
CA VAL A 173 -9.48 -7.73 1.34
C VAL A 173 -8.15 -8.48 1.27
N LEU A 174 -7.07 -7.86 1.75
CA LEU A 174 -5.74 -8.48 1.78
C LEU A 174 -5.72 -9.72 2.69
N ALA A 175 -6.31 -9.65 3.89
CA ALA A 175 -6.41 -10.79 4.80
C ALA A 175 -7.22 -11.95 4.17
N GLN A 176 -8.33 -11.64 3.50
CA GLN A 176 -9.16 -12.65 2.80
C GLN A 176 -8.41 -13.28 1.63
N ALA A 177 -7.71 -12.48 0.82
CA ALA A 177 -6.90 -12.98 -0.29
C ALA A 177 -5.80 -13.95 0.21
N ILE A 178 -5.09 -13.59 1.28
CA ILE A 178 -4.05 -14.45 1.88
C ILE A 178 -4.66 -15.74 2.44
N ALA A 179 -5.80 -15.67 3.13
CA ALA A 179 -6.48 -16.84 3.67
C ALA A 179 -6.98 -17.80 2.58
N GLY A 180 -7.42 -17.25 1.44
CA GLY A 180 -7.91 -18.02 0.29
C GLY A 180 -6.81 -18.65 -0.58
N ALA A 181 -5.57 -18.19 -0.46
CA ALA A 181 -4.42 -18.72 -1.21
C ALA A 181 -3.73 -19.94 -0.56
N LYS A 182 -4.19 -20.32 0.63
CA LYS A 182 -3.77 -21.54 1.34
C LYS A 182 -4.53 -22.75 0.83
#